data_c5970c269af1c400a123ed2f389a8462
#
_entry.id   c5970c269af1c400a123ed2f389a8462
#
_cell.length_a   1.000
_cell.length_b   1.000
_cell.length_c   1.000
_cell.angle_alpha   90.00
_cell.angle_beta   90.00
_cell.angle_gamma   90.00
#
_symmetry.space_group_name_H-M   'P 1'
#
loop_
_entity.id
_entity.type
_entity.pdbx_description
1 polymer ?
#
loop_
_entity_poly.entity_id
_entity_poly.type
_entity_poly.pdbx_seq_one_letter_code
_entity_poly.pdbx_strand_id
1 'polypeptide(L)'
;YCGFLMPKICLIRPSIVVPAKNTTTMFTPPLGLAYVAGALRNSGFDVQFIDAVGESLDTRHPSDFDCYLYGLSPSQTVDRIRSDTEIIGVGFGFSFEWPTCRDLVEAIRDRFPSALLLGGGEHVTAVPEQTMKESALDIGILGEGEETAVEIAKGYASGRLEYKNIPGITYLDTHGEVIINERRARKRDIDEIIWPAWDLMPIENYLERGYGFGVNRGRSMPVMASRGCPYQCTFCSNPAMWTTRWIPRDPDLLLDEMQFYQKNYGAENFDFYDLTAIVKKSWIINFCNKIEEREMKFTWQLPSGTRTEAIDGEVARLLFKSGCRNMSYSPESGSHGVLKRIKKKIHPGSVINSIHSATLNGMNIKCNIIFGFPGETLKEIFESYLFIIKMALAGAFDISIWA
;
A
#
# COMPACT_ATOMS: atom_id res chain seq x y z
N TYR A 1 11.30 -6.70 -39.77
CA TYR A 1 11.19 -6.41 -38.35
C TYR A 1 12.58 -6.11 -37.86
N CYS A 2 12.96 -4.81 -37.70
CA CYS A 2 14.08 -4.40 -36.86
C CYS A 2 13.64 -4.70 -35.43
N GLY A 3 14.19 -5.73 -34.81
CA GLY A 3 13.96 -6.04 -33.41
C GLY A 3 14.60 -4.93 -32.56
N PHE A 4 13.79 -3.98 -32.10
CA PHE A 4 14.22 -3.10 -31.03
C PHE A 4 14.53 -3.99 -29.82
N LEU A 5 15.77 -3.97 -29.34
CA LEU A 5 16.09 -4.62 -28.07
C LEU A 5 15.22 -3.96 -27.01
N MET A 6 14.43 -4.77 -26.31
CA MET A 6 13.61 -4.26 -25.19
C MET A 6 14.55 -3.81 -24.08
N PRO A 7 14.37 -2.58 -23.53
CA PRO A 7 15.23 -2.09 -22.47
C PRO A 7 15.14 -2.97 -21.21
N LYS A 8 16.25 -3.14 -20.53
CA LYS A 8 16.31 -3.81 -19.24
C LYS A 8 15.88 -2.86 -18.15
N ILE A 9 14.96 -3.32 -17.31
CA ILE A 9 14.33 -2.51 -16.26
C ILE A 9 14.72 -3.06 -14.90
N CYS A 10 15.08 -2.17 -13.97
CA CYS A 10 15.26 -2.51 -12.56
C CYS A 10 14.22 -1.76 -11.73
N LEU A 11 13.43 -2.47 -10.93
CA LEU A 11 12.54 -1.88 -9.93
C LEU A 11 13.13 -2.05 -8.55
N ILE A 12 13.11 -0.98 -7.76
CA ILE A 12 13.75 -0.94 -6.45
C ILE A 12 12.72 -0.53 -5.38
N ARG A 13 12.57 -1.37 -4.37
CA ARG A 13 12.03 -0.98 -3.10
C ARG A 13 13.17 -0.54 -2.20
N PRO A 14 13.24 0.73 -1.77
CA PRO A 14 14.25 1.20 -0.81
C PRO A 14 14.14 0.52 0.55
N SER A 15 15.18 0.64 1.34
CA SER A 15 15.16 0.33 2.76
C SER A 15 14.22 1.26 3.51
N ILE A 16 13.67 0.79 4.62
CA ILE A 16 12.72 1.58 5.43
C ILE A 16 13.43 2.24 6.61
N VAL A 17 12.97 3.44 6.96
CA VAL A 17 13.43 4.18 8.13
C VAL A 17 12.49 3.91 9.30
N VAL A 18 13.06 3.54 10.45
CA VAL A 18 12.29 3.23 11.67
C VAL A 18 12.89 3.99 12.84
N PRO A 19 12.10 4.77 13.59
CA PRO A 19 12.57 5.42 14.81
C PRO A 19 13.14 4.41 15.82
N ALA A 20 14.27 4.73 16.45
CA ALA A 20 14.95 3.81 17.36
C ALA A 20 14.10 3.42 18.58
N LYS A 21 13.12 4.25 18.94
CA LYS A 21 12.19 4.00 20.05
C LYS A 21 11.04 3.08 19.69
N ASN A 22 10.85 2.74 18.40
CA ASN A 22 9.81 1.81 18.01
C ASN A 22 10.15 0.40 18.52
N THR A 23 9.22 -0.19 19.23
CA THR A 23 9.35 -1.56 19.76
C THR A 23 8.95 -2.63 18.74
N THR A 24 8.25 -2.22 17.68
CA THR A 24 7.78 -3.13 16.62
C THR A 24 8.01 -2.51 15.26
N THR A 25 8.55 -3.29 14.34
CA THR A 25 8.72 -2.90 12.93
C THR A 25 7.89 -3.84 12.08
N MET A 26 7.00 -3.26 11.25
CA MET A 26 6.23 -4.05 10.30
C MET A 26 6.99 -4.12 8.97
N PHE A 27 7.52 -5.30 8.67
CA PHE A 27 8.06 -5.59 7.35
C PHE A 27 6.95 -6.15 6.47
N THR A 28 6.64 -5.44 5.39
CA THR A 28 5.56 -5.82 4.48
C THR A 28 6.09 -6.01 3.08
N PRO A 29 5.68 -7.05 2.34
CA PRO A 29 6.00 -7.15 0.92
C PRO A 29 5.49 -5.94 0.12
N PRO A 30 6.24 -5.46 -0.88
CA PRO A 30 5.94 -4.23 -1.63
C PRO A 30 4.88 -4.45 -2.71
N LEU A 31 3.62 -4.62 -2.33
CA LEU A 31 2.51 -4.96 -3.22
C LEU A 31 2.39 -4.04 -4.44
N GLY A 32 2.50 -2.72 -4.26
CA GLY A 32 2.38 -1.76 -5.36
C GLY A 32 3.45 -1.96 -6.44
N LEU A 33 4.71 -2.11 -6.04
CA LEU A 33 5.80 -2.39 -6.98
C LEU A 33 5.69 -3.79 -7.61
N ALA A 34 5.14 -4.77 -6.89
CA ALA A 34 4.88 -6.10 -7.41
C ALA A 34 3.85 -6.09 -8.56
N TYR A 35 2.82 -5.23 -8.47
CA TYR A 35 1.88 -4.98 -9.56
C TYR A 35 2.56 -4.32 -10.77
N VAL A 36 3.39 -3.30 -10.55
CA VAL A 36 4.15 -2.63 -11.63
C VAL A 36 5.09 -3.62 -12.32
N ALA A 37 5.80 -4.45 -11.56
CA ALA A 37 6.66 -5.53 -12.10
C ALA A 37 5.87 -6.52 -12.95
N GLY A 38 4.69 -6.93 -12.48
CA GLY A 38 3.78 -7.80 -13.22
C GLY A 38 3.35 -7.20 -14.56
N ALA A 39 2.95 -5.94 -14.57
CA ALA A 39 2.52 -5.23 -15.77
C ALA A 39 3.66 -5.09 -16.80
N LEU A 40 4.86 -4.72 -16.36
CA LEU A 40 6.04 -4.60 -17.23
C LEU A 40 6.44 -5.95 -17.81
N ARG A 41 6.55 -7.01 -17.00
CA ARG A 41 6.87 -8.36 -17.44
C ARG A 41 5.84 -8.90 -18.43
N ASN A 42 4.54 -8.70 -18.17
CA ASN A 42 3.47 -9.11 -19.07
C ASN A 42 3.52 -8.35 -20.43
N SER A 43 4.13 -7.17 -20.44
CA SER A 43 4.39 -6.40 -21.65
C SER A 43 5.68 -6.79 -22.37
N GLY A 44 6.38 -7.83 -21.92
CA GLY A 44 7.57 -8.42 -22.57
C GLY A 44 8.90 -7.82 -22.15
N PHE A 45 8.95 -6.98 -21.10
CA PHE A 45 10.21 -6.40 -20.59
C PHE A 45 10.96 -7.39 -19.68
N ASP A 46 12.31 -7.36 -19.74
CA ASP A 46 13.18 -8.02 -18.75
C ASP A 46 13.23 -7.14 -17.49
N VAL A 47 12.64 -7.64 -16.42
CA VAL A 47 12.50 -6.89 -15.15
C VAL A 47 13.35 -7.55 -14.06
N GLN A 48 14.34 -6.81 -13.58
CA GLN A 48 14.99 -7.08 -12.30
C GLN A 48 14.20 -6.43 -11.18
N PHE A 49 14.07 -7.10 -10.04
CA PHE A 49 13.51 -6.50 -8.83
C PHE A 49 14.53 -6.56 -7.69
N ILE A 50 14.73 -5.43 -7.00
CA ILE A 50 15.55 -5.34 -5.79
C ILE A 50 14.64 -4.90 -4.65
N ASP A 51 14.41 -5.78 -3.70
CA ASP A 51 13.73 -5.44 -2.45
C ASP A 51 14.78 -5.29 -1.35
N ALA A 52 15.23 -4.05 -1.13
CA ALA A 52 16.28 -3.79 -0.15
C ALA A 52 15.93 -4.24 1.27
N VAL A 53 14.64 -4.26 1.61
CA VAL A 53 14.16 -4.78 2.90
C VAL A 53 14.10 -6.31 2.89
N GLY A 54 13.42 -6.88 1.90
CA GLY A 54 13.18 -8.33 1.80
C GLY A 54 14.47 -9.14 1.65
N GLU A 55 15.50 -8.57 1.00
CA GLU A 55 16.80 -9.22 0.87
C GLU A 55 17.63 -9.20 2.16
N SER A 56 17.29 -8.33 3.13
CA SER A 56 18.11 -8.13 4.34
C SER A 56 17.28 -7.72 5.55
N LEU A 57 16.28 -8.54 5.89
CA LEU A 57 15.30 -8.29 6.95
C LEU A 57 15.91 -8.11 8.36
N ASP A 58 17.09 -8.69 8.62
CA ASP A 58 17.76 -8.63 9.92
C ASP A 58 18.81 -7.52 10.02
N THR A 59 19.12 -6.86 8.92
CA THR A 59 20.15 -5.84 8.88
C THR A 59 19.56 -4.46 9.14
N ARG A 60 20.22 -3.73 10.03
CA ARG A 60 19.89 -2.32 10.28
C ARG A 60 21.17 -1.49 10.35
N HIS A 61 21.07 -0.27 9.84
CA HIS A 61 22.13 0.71 9.87
C HIS A 61 21.69 1.92 10.67
N PRO A 62 22.55 2.56 11.47
CA PRO A 62 22.23 3.86 12.07
C PRO A 62 21.84 4.86 10.98
N SER A 63 20.84 5.67 11.25
CA SER A 63 20.36 6.74 10.37
C SER A 63 20.19 8.02 11.18
N ASP A 64 19.95 9.15 10.53
CA ASP A 64 19.73 10.42 11.17
C ASP A 64 18.46 10.45 12.05
N PHE A 65 18.34 11.44 12.90
CA PHE A 65 17.16 11.69 13.76
C PHE A 65 16.78 10.56 14.72
N ASP A 66 17.77 9.86 15.30
CA ASP A 66 17.53 8.71 16.21
C ASP A 66 16.68 7.61 15.53
N CYS A 67 17.05 7.29 14.28
CA CYS A 67 16.40 6.27 13.46
C CYS A 67 17.37 5.16 13.06
N TYR A 68 16.81 4.04 12.60
CA TYR A 68 17.53 2.98 11.92
C TYR A 68 17.00 2.80 10.49
N LEU A 69 17.90 2.54 9.56
CA LEU A 69 17.60 2.09 8.21
C LEU A 69 17.60 0.56 8.21
N TYR A 70 16.47 -0.07 7.93
CA TYR A 70 16.34 -1.52 7.84
C TYR A 70 16.40 -1.98 6.38
N GLY A 71 17.24 -2.98 6.12
CA GLY A 71 17.48 -3.54 4.80
C GLY A 71 18.91 -3.31 4.31
N LEU A 72 19.11 -3.39 2.99
CA LEU A 72 20.38 -3.09 2.34
C LEU A 72 20.71 -1.61 2.48
N SER A 73 22.00 -1.26 2.63
CA SER A 73 22.41 0.13 2.52
C SER A 73 22.20 0.67 1.08
N PRO A 74 22.17 1.99 0.87
CA PRO A 74 22.10 2.56 -0.47
C PRO A 74 23.17 2.02 -1.42
N SER A 75 24.43 1.93 -0.98
CA SER A 75 25.53 1.37 -1.78
C SER A 75 25.30 -0.10 -2.13
N GLN A 76 24.88 -0.93 -1.15
CA GLN A 76 24.55 -2.34 -1.41
C GLN A 76 23.39 -2.50 -2.39
N THR A 77 22.41 -1.59 -2.35
CA THR A 77 21.29 -1.58 -3.30
C THR A 77 21.76 -1.24 -4.70
N VAL A 78 22.60 -0.20 -4.85
CA VAL A 78 23.16 0.20 -6.13
C VAL A 78 24.04 -0.90 -6.75
N ASP A 79 24.85 -1.59 -5.95
CA ASP A 79 25.73 -2.67 -6.41
C ASP A 79 24.96 -3.89 -6.97
N ARG A 80 23.68 -4.05 -6.64
CA ARG A 80 22.82 -5.12 -7.16
C ARG A 80 22.19 -4.83 -8.50
N ILE A 81 22.19 -3.56 -8.94
CA ILE A 81 21.64 -3.17 -10.23
C ILE A 81 22.53 -3.73 -11.35
N ARG A 82 21.94 -4.45 -12.29
CA ARG A 82 22.68 -4.97 -13.45
C ARG A 82 23.31 -3.82 -14.23
N SER A 83 24.54 -3.99 -14.67
CA SER A 83 25.32 -2.93 -15.35
C SER A 83 24.73 -2.48 -16.68
N ASP A 84 23.87 -3.29 -17.29
CA ASP A 84 23.20 -3.04 -18.57
C ASP A 84 21.73 -2.59 -18.40
N THR A 85 21.36 -2.13 -17.21
CA THR A 85 20.03 -1.58 -16.93
C THR A 85 19.87 -0.20 -17.57
N GLU A 86 18.77 0.01 -18.28
CA GLU A 86 18.49 1.25 -19.02
C GLU A 86 17.39 2.08 -18.36
N ILE A 87 16.45 1.44 -17.62
CA ILE A 87 15.38 2.10 -16.88
C ILE A 87 15.42 1.63 -15.43
N ILE A 88 15.44 2.57 -14.49
CA ILE A 88 15.45 2.25 -13.06
C ILE A 88 14.25 2.94 -12.41
N GLY A 89 13.36 2.17 -11.82
CA GLY A 89 12.18 2.65 -11.10
C GLY A 89 12.32 2.45 -9.60
N VAL A 90 12.12 3.52 -8.82
CA VAL A 90 12.20 3.51 -7.36
C VAL A 90 10.84 3.80 -6.75
N GLY A 91 10.38 2.97 -5.80
CA GLY A 91 9.11 3.13 -5.12
C GLY A 91 9.23 3.89 -3.81
N PHE A 92 8.48 4.97 -3.64
CA PHE A 92 8.49 5.83 -2.46
C PHE A 92 7.15 5.72 -1.71
N GLY A 93 7.14 4.97 -0.59
CA GLY A 93 5.93 4.74 0.19
C GLY A 93 5.54 5.92 1.07
N PHE A 94 6.47 6.39 1.90
CA PHE A 94 6.16 7.36 2.94
C PHE A 94 7.07 8.59 2.86
N SER A 95 6.47 9.77 3.11
CA SER A 95 7.21 11.05 3.01
C SER A 95 8.33 11.20 4.05
N PHE A 96 8.22 10.55 5.21
CA PHE A 96 9.28 10.61 6.21
C PHE A 96 10.54 9.82 5.81
N GLU A 97 10.44 8.90 4.85
CA GLU A 97 11.56 8.15 4.26
C GLU A 97 12.26 8.92 3.14
N TRP A 98 11.67 10.03 2.69
CA TRP A 98 12.14 10.78 1.52
C TRP A 98 13.62 11.15 1.56
N PRO A 99 14.20 11.67 2.66
CA PRO A 99 15.63 12.00 2.67
C PRO A 99 16.54 10.83 2.26
N THR A 100 16.29 9.65 2.86
CA THR A 100 17.07 8.43 2.54
C THR A 100 16.79 7.93 1.12
N CYS A 101 15.56 8.04 0.66
CA CYS A 101 15.19 7.66 -0.71
C CYS A 101 15.82 8.57 -1.75
N ARG A 102 15.89 9.87 -1.49
CA ARG A 102 16.57 10.85 -2.32
C ARG A 102 18.06 10.53 -2.44
N ASP A 103 18.74 10.27 -1.33
CA ASP A 103 20.17 9.93 -1.31
C ASP A 103 20.42 8.64 -2.12
N LEU A 104 19.51 7.68 -2.08
CA LEU A 104 19.57 6.48 -2.94
C LEU A 104 19.44 6.84 -4.42
N VAL A 105 18.52 7.74 -4.80
CA VAL A 105 18.33 8.18 -6.20
C VAL A 105 19.60 8.89 -6.71
N GLU A 106 20.24 9.72 -5.90
CA GLU A 106 21.50 10.37 -6.23
C GLU A 106 22.63 9.35 -6.45
N ALA A 107 22.77 8.38 -5.54
CA ALA A 107 23.76 7.30 -5.70
C ALA A 107 23.51 6.44 -6.95
N ILE A 108 22.25 6.22 -7.32
CA ILE A 108 21.88 5.53 -8.57
C ILE A 108 22.30 6.40 -9.77
N ARG A 109 22.02 7.70 -9.77
CA ARG A 109 22.38 8.61 -10.85
C ARG A 109 23.89 8.68 -11.07
N ASP A 110 24.67 8.73 -9.99
CA ASP A 110 26.13 8.74 -10.05
C ASP A 110 26.68 7.47 -10.74
N ARG A 111 26.07 6.32 -10.43
CA ARG A 111 26.53 5.02 -10.97
C ARG A 111 25.98 4.72 -12.36
N PHE A 112 24.76 5.20 -12.67
CA PHE A 112 24.03 4.98 -13.93
C PHE A 112 23.61 6.32 -14.56
N PRO A 113 24.59 7.15 -15.04
CA PRO A 113 24.30 8.52 -15.48
C PRO A 113 23.38 8.60 -16.70
N SER A 114 23.32 7.54 -17.51
CA SER A 114 22.51 7.47 -18.73
C SER A 114 21.19 6.72 -18.55
N ALA A 115 20.93 6.12 -17.42
CA ALA A 115 19.67 5.40 -17.19
C ALA A 115 18.52 6.39 -17.00
N LEU A 116 17.32 6.00 -17.52
CA LEU A 116 16.08 6.71 -17.24
C LEU A 116 15.62 6.39 -15.81
N LEU A 117 15.62 7.39 -14.92
CA LEU A 117 15.23 7.23 -13.53
C LEU A 117 13.77 7.62 -13.30
N LEU A 118 12.98 6.65 -12.84
CA LEU A 118 11.56 6.80 -12.53
C LEU A 118 11.35 6.77 -11.03
N GLY A 119 10.49 7.64 -10.51
CA GLY A 119 10.01 7.59 -9.13
C GLY A 119 8.50 7.42 -9.09
N GLY A 120 7.97 6.62 -8.16
CA GLY A 120 6.52 6.45 -8.01
C GLY A 120 6.11 6.15 -6.57
N GLY A 121 4.83 6.23 -6.30
CA GLY A 121 4.26 5.96 -4.98
C GLY A 121 3.60 7.16 -4.32
N GLU A 122 3.23 7.01 -3.04
CA GLU A 122 2.42 8.03 -2.34
C GLU A 122 3.17 9.36 -2.17
N HIS A 123 4.47 9.32 -1.86
CA HIS A 123 5.25 10.56 -1.70
C HIS A 123 5.28 11.40 -2.98
N VAL A 124 5.66 10.78 -4.10
CA VAL A 124 5.73 11.46 -5.41
C VAL A 124 4.37 12.05 -5.80
N THR A 125 3.30 11.30 -5.53
CA THR A 125 1.93 11.74 -5.84
C THR A 125 1.47 12.89 -4.94
N ALA A 126 1.90 12.90 -3.66
CA ALA A 126 1.50 13.91 -2.70
C ALA A 126 2.24 15.24 -2.87
N VAL A 127 3.53 15.19 -3.20
CA VAL A 127 4.41 16.37 -3.29
C VAL A 127 5.30 16.34 -4.56
N PRO A 128 4.69 16.29 -5.76
CA PRO A 128 5.41 16.10 -7.01
C PRO A 128 6.44 17.19 -7.30
N GLU A 129 6.10 18.45 -7.02
CA GLU A 129 7.02 19.59 -7.26
C GLU A 129 8.27 19.48 -6.41
N GLN A 130 8.13 19.20 -5.13
CA GLN A 130 9.25 19.03 -4.22
C GLN A 130 10.12 17.85 -4.64
N THR A 131 9.48 16.71 -4.93
CA THR A 131 10.16 15.48 -5.35
C THR A 131 11.05 15.74 -6.57
N MET A 132 10.53 16.39 -7.61
CA MET A 132 11.28 16.65 -8.83
C MET A 132 12.41 17.68 -8.65
N LYS A 133 12.21 18.69 -7.80
CA LYS A 133 13.25 19.73 -7.54
C LYS A 133 14.38 19.24 -6.64
N GLU A 134 14.13 18.28 -5.78
CA GLU A 134 15.07 17.79 -4.76
C GLU A 134 15.79 16.50 -5.14
N SER A 135 15.50 15.90 -6.29
CA SER A 135 16.08 14.61 -6.68
C SER A 135 16.57 14.57 -8.12
N ALA A 136 17.38 13.57 -8.44
CA ALA A 136 17.88 13.30 -9.79
C ALA A 136 16.92 12.43 -10.63
N LEU A 137 15.63 12.39 -10.31
CA LEU A 137 14.61 11.68 -11.11
C LEU A 137 14.38 12.39 -12.44
N ASP A 138 14.20 11.61 -13.50
CA ASP A 138 13.77 12.13 -14.81
C ASP A 138 12.24 12.25 -14.87
N ILE A 139 11.51 11.27 -14.29
CA ILE A 139 10.06 11.21 -14.32
C ILE A 139 9.53 10.77 -12.95
N GLY A 140 8.55 11.51 -12.43
CA GLY A 140 7.69 11.07 -11.33
C GLY A 140 6.37 10.49 -11.86
N ILE A 141 5.99 9.29 -11.41
CA ILE A 141 4.71 8.65 -11.75
C ILE A 141 3.70 8.93 -10.65
N LEU A 142 2.53 9.47 -11.03
CA LEU A 142 1.48 9.91 -10.13
C LEU A 142 0.30 8.92 -10.12
N GLY A 143 -0.13 8.50 -8.94
CA GLY A 143 -1.25 7.58 -8.77
C GLY A 143 -0.91 6.13 -9.10
N GLU A 144 -1.78 5.46 -9.87
CA GLU A 144 -1.60 4.06 -10.29
C GLU A 144 -0.48 3.96 -11.33
N GLY A 145 0.54 3.15 -11.05
CA GLY A 145 1.78 3.13 -11.82
C GLY A 145 1.85 2.11 -12.96
N GLU A 146 1.00 1.09 -12.96
CA GLU A 146 1.14 -0.08 -13.84
C GLU A 146 1.10 0.28 -15.33
N GLU A 147 0.07 1.00 -15.76
CA GLU A 147 -0.08 1.39 -17.18
C GLU A 147 0.92 2.48 -17.57
N THR A 148 1.18 3.42 -16.65
CA THR A 148 2.12 4.53 -16.89
C THR A 148 3.55 4.03 -17.06
N ALA A 149 4.00 3.10 -16.21
CA ALA A 149 5.34 2.51 -16.33
C ALA A 149 5.51 1.75 -17.65
N VAL A 150 4.49 0.98 -18.06
CA VAL A 150 4.50 0.28 -19.36
C VAL A 150 4.54 1.25 -20.53
N GLU A 151 3.78 2.34 -20.50
CA GLU A 151 3.77 3.35 -21.55
C GLU A 151 5.13 4.05 -21.67
N ILE A 152 5.74 4.44 -20.54
CA ILE A 152 7.08 5.00 -20.51
C ILE A 152 8.11 4.02 -21.11
N ALA A 153 8.09 2.76 -20.67
CA ALA A 153 9.03 1.75 -21.15
C ALA A 153 8.89 1.48 -22.66
N LYS A 154 7.66 1.44 -23.18
CA LYS A 154 7.39 1.30 -24.64
C LYS A 154 7.84 2.53 -25.42
N GLY A 155 7.58 3.73 -24.88
CA GLY A 155 8.06 5.01 -25.47
C GLY A 155 9.59 5.05 -25.55
N TYR A 156 10.28 4.64 -24.49
CA TYR A 156 11.73 4.54 -24.45
C TYR A 156 12.26 3.52 -25.47
N ALA A 157 11.71 2.29 -25.49
CA ALA A 157 12.11 1.24 -26.42
C ALA A 157 11.98 1.65 -27.89
N SER A 158 10.98 2.46 -28.22
CA SER A 158 10.75 2.94 -29.59
C SER A 158 11.49 4.21 -29.95
N GLY A 159 12.23 4.82 -29.02
CA GLY A 159 12.87 6.14 -29.19
C GLY A 159 11.87 7.29 -29.37
N ARG A 160 10.62 7.11 -28.92
CA ARG A 160 9.52 8.08 -29.08
C ARG A 160 8.92 8.45 -27.72
N LEU A 161 9.76 8.60 -26.70
CA LEU A 161 9.30 8.98 -25.34
C LEU A 161 9.05 10.50 -25.31
N GLU A 162 7.79 10.89 -25.44
CA GLU A 162 7.34 12.29 -25.38
C GLU A 162 6.62 12.57 -24.07
N TYR A 163 7.31 13.08 -23.07
CA TYR A 163 6.79 13.31 -21.71
C TYR A 163 5.46 14.07 -21.68
N LYS A 164 5.32 15.12 -22.50
CA LYS A 164 4.09 15.94 -22.54
C LYS A 164 2.81 15.17 -22.89
N ASN A 165 2.93 14.00 -23.52
CA ASN A 165 1.79 13.21 -24.00
C ASN A 165 1.43 12.07 -23.05
N ILE A 166 2.22 11.82 -21.98
CA ILE A 166 1.98 10.73 -21.04
C ILE A 166 1.17 11.26 -19.86
N PRO A 167 -0.08 10.82 -19.65
CA PRO A 167 -0.88 11.25 -18.51
C PRO A 167 -0.35 10.64 -17.20
N GLY A 168 -0.50 11.37 -16.10
CA GLY A 168 -0.13 10.89 -14.76
C GLY A 168 1.37 10.88 -14.51
N ILE A 169 2.14 11.77 -15.12
CA ILE A 169 3.56 11.97 -14.80
C ILE A 169 3.87 13.42 -14.41
N THR A 170 5.00 13.59 -13.77
CA THR A 170 5.66 14.87 -13.53
C THR A 170 7.13 14.78 -13.97
N TYR A 171 7.69 15.88 -14.45
CA TYR A 171 9.08 15.97 -14.91
C TYR A 171 9.56 17.43 -14.91
N LEU A 172 10.87 17.64 -15.06
CA LEU A 172 11.42 18.97 -15.28
C LEU A 172 11.50 19.27 -16.78
N ASP A 173 11.06 20.45 -17.19
CA ASP A 173 11.25 20.93 -18.55
C ASP A 173 12.71 21.39 -18.81
N THR A 174 13.00 21.85 -20.01
CA THR A 174 14.32 22.34 -20.41
C THR A 174 14.76 23.62 -19.68
N HIS A 175 13.85 24.29 -18.98
CA HIS A 175 14.12 25.47 -18.16
C HIS A 175 14.26 25.14 -16.66
N GLY A 176 14.06 23.85 -16.27
CA GLY A 176 14.08 23.39 -14.90
C GLY A 176 12.75 23.63 -14.16
N GLU A 177 11.69 23.98 -14.89
CA GLU A 177 10.35 24.12 -14.31
C GLU A 177 9.65 22.76 -14.22
N VAL A 178 8.93 22.56 -13.12
CA VAL A 178 8.17 21.31 -12.91
C VAL A 178 6.90 21.31 -13.74
N ILE A 179 6.77 20.33 -14.60
CA ILE A 179 5.55 20.07 -15.36
C ILE A 179 4.81 18.90 -14.73
N ILE A 180 3.53 19.08 -14.50
CA ILE A 180 2.61 18.03 -14.02
C ILE A 180 1.57 17.82 -15.09
N ASN A 181 1.58 16.66 -15.72
CA ASN A 181 0.60 16.32 -16.75
C ASN A 181 -0.77 16.02 -16.15
N GLU A 182 -1.78 16.05 -17.01
CA GLU A 182 -3.13 15.62 -16.63
C GLU A 182 -3.10 14.23 -16.00
N ARG A 183 -3.92 14.03 -14.99
CA ARG A 183 -3.98 12.78 -14.25
C ARG A 183 -4.49 11.66 -15.15
N ARG A 184 -3.84 10.50 -15.12
CA ARG A 184 -4.35 9.31 -15.80
C ARG A 184 -5.72 8.92 -15.22
N ALA A 185 -6.66 8.64 -16.11
CA ALA A 185 -7.96 8.12 -15.69
C ALA A 185 -7.77 6.74 -15.01
N ARG A 186 -8.42 6.56 -13.85
CA ARG A 186 -8.35 5.29 -13.13
C ARG A 186 -9.03 4.18 -13.91
N LYS A 187 -8.41 3.00 -13.90
CA LYS A 187 -8.98 1.80 -14.49
C LYS A 187 -10.34 1.49 -13.84
N ARG A 188 -11.36 1.21 -14.65
CA ARG A 188 -12.71 0.94 -14.16
C ARG A 188 -12.90 -0.50 -13.75
N ASP A 189 -12.25 -1.39 -14.49
CA ASP A 189 -12.19 -2.82 -14.21
C ASP A 189 -10.79 -3.15 -13.71
N ILE A 190 -10.67 -3.35 -12.40
CA ILE A 190 -9.39 -3.65 -11.76
C ILE A 190 -9.05 -5.15 -11.80
N ASP A 191 -9.97 -5.99 -12.24
CA ASP A 191 -9.72 -7.40 -12.46
C ASP A 191 -8.89 -7.68 -13.72
N GLU A 192 -8.83 -6.71 -14.66
CA GLU A 192 -7.90 -6.76 -15.79
C GLU A 192 -6.45 -6.43 -15.42
N ILE A 193 -6.18 -6.00 -14.20
CA ILE A 193 -4.81 -5.72 -13.74
C ILE A 193 -4.08 -7.04 -13.53
N ILE A 194 -2.91 -7.16 -14.15
CA ILE A 194 -2.07 -8.35 -14.02
C ILE A 194 -1.65 -8.54 -12.55
N TRP A 195 -1.70 -9.77 -12.09
CA TRP A 195 -1.32 -10.12 -10.73
C TRP A 195 0.11 -9.72 -10.39
N PRO A 196 0.40 -9.46 -9.12
CA PRO A 196 1.74 -9.12 -8.65
C PRO A 196 2.78 -10.19 -9.03
N ALA A 197 3.96 -9.74 -9.47
CA ALA A 197 5.06 -10.63 -9.84
C ALA A 197 5.91 -11.02 -8.61
N TRP A 198 5.32 -11.75 -7.69
CA TRP A 198 5.97 -12.15 -6.43
C TRP A 198 7.23 -13.00 -6.61
N ASP A 199 7.29 -13.75 -7.70
CA ASP A 199 8.45 -14.58 -8.07
C ASP A 199 9.70 -13.80 -8.46
N LEU A 200 9.58 -12.49 -8.72
CA LEU A 200 10.73 -11.61 -8.98
C LEU A 200 11.39 -11.07 -7.72
N MET A 201 10.80 -11.28 -6.55
CA MET A 201 11.30 -10.71 -5.29
C MET A 201 11.44 -11.80 -4.22
N PRO A 202 12.16 -11.51 -3.11
CA PRO A 202 12.40 -12.48 -2.05
C PRO A 202 11.16 -12.65 -1.14
N ILE A 203 10.00 -12.96 -1.73
CA ILE A 203 8.74 -13.10 -0.98
C ILE A 203 8.84 -14.17 0.10
N GLU A 204 9.61 -15.23 -0.15
CA GLU A 204 9.79 -16.32 0.78
C GLU A 204 10.40 -15.86 2.11
N ASN A 205 11.31 -14.89 2.08
CA ASN A 205 11.91 -14.31 3.29
C ASN A 205 10.87 -13.67 4.23
N TYR A 206 9.79 -13.12 3.68
CA TYR A 206 8.67 -12.60 4.47
C TYR A 206 7.77 -13.72 4.99
N LEU A 207 7.45 -14.69 4.13
CA LEU A 207 6.54 -15.77 4.45
C LEU A 207 7.07 -16.70 5.55
N GLU A 208 8.36 -17.06 5.51
CA GLU A 208 9.01 -17.90 6.54
C GLU A 208 9.00 -17.23 7.92
N ARG A 209 9.06 -15.91 7.98
CA ARG A 209 9.05 -15.13 9.23
C ARG A 209 7.66 -14.71 9.67
N GLY A 210 6.64 -14.97 8.86
CA GLY A 210 5.28 -14.50 9.09
C GLY A 210 5.18 -12.98 9.11
N TYR A 211 6.02 -12.29 8.30
CA TYR A 211 5.97 -10.84 8.16
C TYR A 211 4.89 -10.42 7.19
N GLY A 212 4.11 -9.44 7.58
CA GLY A 212 2.99 -8.88 6.82
C GLY A 212 2.46 -7.63 7.48
N PHE A 213 1.33 -7.14 7.00
CA PHE A 213 0.72 -5.91 7.51
C PHE A 213 -0.15 -6.17 8.75
N GLY A 214 -0.65 -7.37 8.92
CA GLY A 214 -1.52 -7.74 10.02
C GLY A 214 -0.82 -8.47 11.17
N VAL A 215 -1.61 -9.16 11.97
CA VAL A 215 -1.11 -10.06 13.01
C VAL A 215 -0.50 -11.28 12.35
N ASN A 216 0.68 -11.71 12.83
CA ASN A 216 1.31 -12.92 12.32
C ASN A 216 0.41 -14.13 12.52
N ARG A 217 0.04 -14.78 11.41
CA ARG A 217 -0.79 -15.99 11.33
C ARG A 217 -0.18 -17.02 10.38
N GLY A 218 1.14 -17.15 10.41
CA GLY A 218 1.86 -18.01 9.52
C GLY A 218 2.20 -17.33 8.18
N ARG A 219 2.17 -18.07 7.10
CA ARG A 219 2.53 -17.61 5.76
C ARG A 219 1.46 -16.70 5.18
N SER A 220 1.63 -15.38 5.39
CA SER A 220 0.65 -14.36 5.02
C SER A 220 0.99 -13.73 3.67
N MET A 221 0.11 -13.93 2.68
CA MET A 221 0.22 -13.26 1.37
C MET A 221 -0.62 -11.98 1.33
N PRO A 222 -0.06 -10.86 0.84
CA PRO A 222 -0.85 -9.66 0.62
C PRO A 222 -1.77 -9.82 -0.58
N VAL A 223 -3.01 -9.35 -0.43
CA VAL A 223 -4.00 -9.27 -1.50
C VAL A 223 -4.69 -7.91 -1.49
N MET A 224 -5.30 -7.56 -2.61
CA MET A 224 -6.10 -6.34 -2.74
C MET A 224 -7.46 -6.70 -3.34
N ALA A 225 -8.51 -6.52 -2.54
CA ALA A 225 -9.88 -6.80 -2.96
C ALA A 225 -10.56 -5.59 -3.60
N SER A 226 -10.03 -4.39 -3.38
CA SER A 226 -10.57 -3.15 -3.94
C SER A 226 -9.51 -2.07 -4.05
N ARG A 227 -9.75 -1.07 -4.88
CA ARG A 227 -8.90 0.13 -4.94
C ARG A 227 -9.69 1.39 -4.64
N GLY A 228 -9.09 2.26 -3.82
CA GLY A 228 -9.64 3.56 -3.44
C GLY A 228 -10.62 3.50 -2.30
N CYS A 229 -11.11 4.68 -1.89
CA CYS A 229 -12.02 4.87 -0.78
C CYS A 229 -12.99 6.01 -1.11
N PRO A 230 -14.32 5.86 -0.89
CA PRO A 230 -15.29 6.86 -1.31
C PRO A 230 -15.35 8.09 -0.39
N TYR A 231 -14.52 8.13 0.63
CA TYR A 231 -14.53 9.18 1.65
C TYR A 231 -13.44 10.23 1.42
N GLN A 232 -13.63 11.41 2.04
CA GLN A 232 -12.78 12.59 1.88
C GLN A 232 -12.30 13.10 3.24
N CYS A 233 -11.79 12.20 4.07
CA CYS A 233 -11.23 12.58 5.37
C CYS A 233 -10.06 13.54 5.16
N THR A 234 -10.05 14.67 5.91
CA THR A 234 -9.13 15.79 5.64
C THR A 234 -7.66 15.48 5.88
N PHE A 235 -7.38 14.47 6.66
CA PHE A 235 -6.02 14.03 7.03
C PHE A 235 -5.49 12.88 6.15
N CYS A 236 -6.29 12.38 5.20
CA CYS A 236 -5.98 11.18 4.43
C CYS A 236 -5.51 11.53 3.02
N SER A 237 -4.43 10.88 2.56
CA SER A 237 -3.88 11.01 1.20
C SER A 237 -4.79 10.42 0.11
N ASN A 238 -5.75 9.57 0.47
CA ASN A 238 -6.59 8.85 -0.50
C ASN A 238 -7.18 9.72 -1.63
N PRO A 239 -7.77 10.92 -1.37
CA PRO A 239 -8.33 11.73 -2.47
C PRO A 239 -7.27 12.17 -3.48
N ALA A 240 -6.03 12.40 -3.03
CA ALA A 240 -4.91 12.75 -3.90
C ALA A 240 -4.36 11.53 -4.65
N MET A 241 -4.22 10.38 -4.00
CA MET A 241 -3.67 9.15 -4.61
C MET A 241 -4.71 8.40 -5.46
N TRP A 242 -5.89 8.10 -4.88
CA TRP A 242 -6.85 7.13 -5.43
C TRP A 242 -8.18 7.76 -5.88
N THR A 243 -8.35 9.08 -5.75
CA THR A 243 -9.65 9.77 -5.90
C THR A 243 -10.69 9.29 -4.87
N THR A 244 -11.96 9.61 -5.07
CA THR A 244 -13.07 9.21 -4.18
C THR A 244 -13.90 8.07 -4.76
N ARG A 245 -13.30 7.26 -5.62
CA ARG A 245 -14.00 6.13 -6.24
C ARG A 245 -13.48 4.82 -5.66
N TRP A 246 -14.37 4.07 -5.02
CA TRP A 246 -14.13 2.70 -4.59
C TRP A 246 -14.46 1.72 -5.72
N ILE A 247 -13.54 0.87 -6.10
CA ILE A 247 -13.68 -0.10 -7.18
C ILE A 247 -13.33 -1.47 -6.60
N PRO A 248 -14.31 -2.35 -6.36
CA PRO A 248 -14.05 -3.71 -5.90
C PRO A 248 -13.70 -4.63 -7.06
N ARG A 249 -12.97 -5.67 -6.76
CA ARG A 249 -12.76 -6.83 -7.63
C ARG A 249 -13.96 -7.76 -7.62
N ASP A 250 -14.06 -8.57 -8.64
CA ASP A 250 -14.96 -9.73 -8.63
C ASP A 250 -14.47 -10.75 -7.59
N PRO A 251 -15.36 -11.21 -6.68
CA PRO A 251 -14.97 -12.18 -5.66
C PRO A 251 -14.42 -13.50 -6.20
N ASP A 252 -14.89 -14.02 -7.34
CA ASP A 252 -14.37 -15.25 -7.92
C ASP A 252 -12.94 -15.08 -8.40
N LEU A 253 -12.65 -13.97 -9.11
CA LEU A 253 -11.31 -13.68 -9.62
C LEU A 253 -10.32 -13.38 -8.48
N LEU A 254 -10.78 -12.77 -7.39
CA LEU A 254 -9.96 -12.60 -6.19
C LEU A 254 -9.64 -13.97 -5.55
N LEU A 255 -10.61 -14.87 -5.45
CA LEU A 255 -10.41 -16.21 -4.90
C LEU A 255 -9.52 -17.08 -5.78
N ASP A 256 -9.55 -16.91 -7.11
CA ASP A 256 -8.61 -17.57 -8.02
C ASP A 256 -7.16 -17.18 -7.73
N GLU A 257 -6.89 -15.88 -7.52
CA GLU A 257 -5.58 -15.38 -7.10
C GLU A 257 -5.17 -15.94 -5.73
N MET A 258 -6.07 -15.91 -4.76
CA MET A 258 -5.81 -16.46 -3.42
C MET A 258 -5.52 -17.97 -3.47
N GLN A 259 -6.23 -18.73 -4.28
CA GLN A 259 -6.00 -20.16 -4.49
C GLN A 259 -4.65 -20.41 -5.17
N PHE A 260 -4.27 -19.58 -6.14
CA PHE A 260 -2.93 -19.62 -6.75
C PHE A 260 -1.83 -19.40 -5.70
N TYR A 261 -2.02 -18.45 -4.77
CA TYR A 261 -1.04 -18.21 -3.70
C TYR A 261 -0.98 -19.35 -2.68
N GLN A 262 -2.09 -19.98 -2.35
CA GLN A 262 -2.07 -21.20 -1.53
C GLN A 262 -1.25 -22.30 -2.18
N LYS A 263 -1.46 -22.53 -3.47
CA LYS A 263 -0.79 -23.60 -4.21
C LYS A 263 0.70 -23.35 -4.42
N ASN A 264 1.11 -22.13 -4.75
CA ASN A 264 2.46 -21.81 -5.21
C ASN A 264 3.36 -21.26 -4.10
N TYR A 265 2.79 -20.64 -3.07
CA TYR A 265 3.54 -20.02 -1.95
C TYR A 265 3.17 -20.61 -0.58
N GLY A 266 2.29 -21.60 -0.55
CA GLY A 266 1.83 -22.20 0.70
C GLY A 266 1.13 -21.19 1.62
N ALA A 267 0.38 -20.25 1.06
CA ALA A 267 -0.30 -19.22 1.84
C ALA A 267 -1.32 -19.84 2.80
N GLU A 268 -1.23 -19.51 4.07
CA GLU A 268 -2.13 -19.94 5.14
C GLU A 268 -3.04 -18.82 5.61
N ASN A 269 -2.61 -17.57 5.37
CA ASN A 269 -3.32 -16.35 5.71
C ASN A 269 -3.23 -15.33 4.57
N PHE A 270 -4.23 -14.43 4.51
CA PHE A 270 -4.25 -13.32 3.56
C PHE A 270 -4.44 -11.99 4.28
N ASP A 271 -3.54 -11.06 4.02
CA ASP A 271 -3.61 -9.69 4.49
C ASP A 271 -4.21 -8.80 3.40
N PHE A 272 -5.37 -8.22 3.66
CA PHE A 272 -6.00 -7.30 2.73
C PHE A 272 -5.38 -5.91 2.86
N TYR A 273 -4.66 -5.48 1.83
CA TYR A 273 -3.95 -4.18 1.80
C TYR A 273 -4.85 -3.03 1.30
N ASP A 274 -6.13 -3.27 1.27
CA ASP A 274 -7.14 -2.30 0.89
C ASP A 274 -7.16 -1.09 1.83
N LEU A 275 -7.38 0.11 1.30
CA LEU A 275 -7.70 1.29 2.10
C LEU A 275 -9.02 1.12 2.87
N THR A 276 -9.98 0.42 2.27
CA THR A 276 -11.20 -0.06 2.92
C THR A 276 -11.83 -1.16 2.06
N ALA A 277 -11.65 -2.41 2.44
CA ALA A 277 -12.16 -3.55 1.66
C ALA A 277 -13.68 -3.64 1.71
N ILE A 278 -14.30 -3.32 2.84
CA ILE A 278 -15.73 -3.46 3.05
C ILE A 278 -16.43 -2.09 2.97
N VAL A 279 -16.99 -1.76 1.81
CA VAL A 279 -17.86 -0.58 1.59
C VAL A 279 -19.29 -1.03 1.33
N LYS A 280 -19.50 -2.12 0.58
CA LYS A 280 -20.83 -2.66 0.26
C LYS A 280 -21.06 -3.97 0.99
N LYS A 281 -22.13 -4.03 1.78
CA LYS A 281 -22.55 -5.25 2.52
C LYS A 281 -22.75 -6.43 1.56
N SER A 282 -23.36 -6.22 0.40
CA SER A 282 -23.60 -7.28 -0.59
C SER A 282 -22.32 -7.90 -1.15
N TRP A 283 -21.28 -7.10 -1.35
CA TRP A 283 -19.98 -7.59 -1.85
C TRP A 283 -19.32 -8.54 -0.85
N ILE A 284 -19.25 -8.14 0.42
CA ILE A 284 -18.60 -8.97 1.45
C ILE A 284 -19.40 -10.26 1.76
N ILE A 285 -20.73 -10.20 1.73
CA ILE A 285 -21.56 -11.41 1.86
C ILE A 285 -21.27 -12.37 0.72
N ASN A 286 -21.23 -11.88 -0.53
CA ASN A 286 -20.92 -12.69 -1.71
C ASN A 286 -19.53 -13.32 -1.59
N PHE A 287 -18.50 -12.54 -1.22
CA PHE A 287 -17.13 -13.04 -1.02
C PHE A 287 -17.09 -14.17 0.03
N CYS A 288 -17.72 -13.98 1.20
CA CYS A 288 -17.75 -15.00 2.24
C CYS A 288 -18.47 -16.28 1.79
N ASN A 289 -19.60 -16.15 1.07
CA ASN A 289 -20.35 -17.30 0.57
C ASN A 289 -19.54 -18.10 -0.46
N LYS A 290 -18.82 -17.40 -1.37
CA LYS A 290 -17.97 -18.06 -2.37
C LYS A 290 -16.77 -18.80 -1.75
N ILE A 291 -16.19 -18.32 -0.66
CA ILE A 291 -15.20 -19.07 0.12
C ILE A 291 -15.79 -20.40 0.60
N GLU A 292 -17.00 -20.35 1.13
CA GLU A 292 -17.70 -21.55 1.61
C GLU A 292 -18.07 -22.50 0.46
N GLU A 293 -18.63 -21.98 -0.64
CA GLU A 293 -18.97 -22.74 -1.85
C GLU A 293 -17.78 -23.45 -2.47
N ARG A 294 -16.58 -22.80 -2.44
CA ARG A 294 -15.33 -23.37 -2.95
C ARG A 294 -14.60 -24.25 -1.92
N GLU A 295 -15.15 -24.39 -0.71
CA GLU A 295 -14.56 -25.14 0.40
C GLU A 295 -13.11 -24.74 0.74
N MET A 296 -12.75 -23.47 0.47
CA MET A 296 -11.40 -22.95 0.69
C MET A 296 -11.14 -22.81 2.21
N LYS A 297 -9.93 -23.19 2.63
CA LYS A 297 -9.53 -23.13 4.04
C LYS A 297 -8.28 -22.27 4.19
N PHE A 298 -8.42 -21.13 4.85
CA PHE A 298 -7.38 -20.18 5.19
C PHE A 298 -7.86 -19.22 6.28
N THR A 299 -6.98 -18.46 6.85
CA THR A 299 -7.37 -17.27 7.62
C THR A 299 -7.14 -16.01 6.78
N TRP A 300 -7.84 -14.93 7.13
CA TRP A 300 -7.64 -13.64 6.50
C TRP A 300 -7.93 -12.49 7.46
N GLN A 301 -7.45 -11.30 7.15
CA GLN A 301 -7.56 -10.15 8.03
C GLN A 301 -7.59 -8.83 7.26
N LEU A 302 -8.13 -7.80 7.93
CA LEU A 302 -8.29 -6.43 7.43
C LEU A 302 -7.45 -5.47 8.29
N PRO A 303 -6.13 -5.40 8.09
CA PRO A 303 -5.24 -4.64 8.97
C PRO A 303 -5.24 -3.13 8.72
N SER A 304 -5.58 -2.68 7.51
CA SER A 304 -5.51 -1.25 7.12
C SER A 304 -6.63 -0.38 7.68
N GLY A 305 -7.60 -0.98 8.31
CA GLY A 305 -8.81 -0.30 8.73
C GLY A 305 -9.98 -0.54 7.78
N THR A 306 -11.12 -0.83 8.35
CA THR A 306 -12.37 -1.00 7.61
C THR A 306 -13.49 -0.18 8.23
N ARG A 307 -14.59 -0.07 7.50
CA ARG A 307 -15.76 0.70 7.91
C ARG A 307 -16.71 -0.19 8.70
N THR A 308 -17.26 0.35 9.77
CA THR A 308 -18.13 -0.38 10.70
C THR A 308 -19.57 -0.46 10.23
N GLU A 309 -19.99 0.42 9.32
CA GLU A 309 -21.39 0.59 8.92
C GLU A 309 -21.95 -0.63 8.17
N ALA A 310 -21.09 -1.38 7.51
CA ALA A 310 -21.47 -2.58 6.78
C ALA A 310 -21.40 -3.86 7.63
N ILE A 311 -20.95 -3.78 8.90
CA ILE A 311 -20.66 -4.93 9.75
C ILE A 311 -21.66 -4.97 10.91
N ASP A 312 -22.73 -5.69 10.69
CA ASP A 312 -23.70 -6.09 11.72
C ASP A 312 -23.47 -7.55 12.19
N GLY A 313 -24.35 -8.07 13.03
CA GLY A 313 -24.21 -9.44 13.57
C GLY A 313 -24.23 -10.54 12.50
N GLU A 314 -24.99 -10.36 11.41
CA GLU A 314 -25.02 -11.31 10.29
C GLU A 314 -23.68 -11.33 9.55
N VAL A 315 -23.18 -10.15 9.17
CA VAL A 315 -21.90 -10.02 8.47
C VAL A 315 -20.77 -10.48 9.36
N ALA A 316 -20.75 -10.12 10.65
CA ALA A 316 -19.73 -10.57 11.60
C ALA A 316 -19.63 -12.11 11.68
N ARG A 317 -20.77 -12.79 11.70
CA ARG A 317 -20.84 -14.26 11.68
C ARG A 317 -20.30 -14.85 10.39
N LEU A 318 -20.64 -14.28 9.23
CA LEU A 318 -20.14 -14.73 7.93
C LEU A 318 -18.64 -14.49 7.80
N LEU A 319 -18.14 -13.33 8.23
CA LEU A 319 -16.72 -13.02 8.26
C LEU A 319 -15.93 -14.06 9.05
N PHE A 320 -16.36 -14.36 10.28
CA PHE A 320 -15.68 -15.36 11.11
C PHE A 320 -15.74 -16.76 10.48
N LYS A 321 -16.90 -17.16 9.95
CA LYS A 321 -17.10 -18.47 9.29
C LYS A 321 -16.20 -18.63 8.07
N SER A 322 -15.99 -17.56 7.29
CA SER A 322 -15.13 -17.55 6.11
C SER A 322 -13.63 -17.46 6.42
N GLY A 323 -13.23 -17.42 7.69
CA GLY A 323 -11.83 -17.39 8.11
C GLY A 323 -11.29 -16.02 8.52
N CYS A 324 -12.09 -14.95 8.54
CA CYS A 324 -11.66 -13.66 9.08
C CYS A 324 -11.35 -13.79 10.58
N ARG A 325 -10.19 -13.29 11.00
CA ARG A 325 -9.77 -13.39 12.41
C ARG A 325 -9.42 -12.04 13.03
N ASN A 326 -8.98 -11.10 12.26
CA ASN A 326 -8.56 -9.79 12.75
C ASN A 326 -9.13 -8.69 11.85
N MET A 327 -9.64 -7.63 12.47
CA MET A 327 -10.06 -6.42 11.77
C MET A 327 -9.56 -5.19 12.51
N SER A 328 -9.16 -4.17 11.74
CA SER A 328 -8.84 -2.86 12.26
C SER A 328 -9.97 -1.87 11.96
N TYR A 329 -10.39 -1.12 12.94
CA TYR A 329 -11.30 0.02 12.79
C TYR A 329 -10.55 1.31 13.06
N SER A 330 -10.84 2.33 12.28
CA SER A 330 -10.24 3.65 12.45
C SER A 330 -11.33 4.70 12.68
N PRO A 331 -11.94 4.73 13.88
CA PRO A 331 -12.94 5.75 14.19
C PRO A 331 -12.33 7.16 14.34
N GLU A 332 -11.06 7.28 14.64
CA GLU A 332 -10.23 8.46 14.80
C GLU A 332 -10.60 9.32 16.03
N SER A 333 -11.88 9.53 16.35
CA SER A 333 -12.33 10.31 17.50
C SER A 333 -13.69 9.83 18.02
N GLY A 334 -13.93 10.03 19.30
CA GLY A 334 -15.25 9.85 19.93
C GLY A 334 -16.13 11.10 19.87
N SER A 335 -15.58 12.23 19.45
CA SER A 335 -16.30 13.50 19.40
C SER A 335 -16.97 13.73 18.04
N HIS A 336 -18.28 13.96 18.05
CA HIS A 336 -19.01 14.35 16.84
C HIS A 336 -18.49 15.66 16.23
N GLY A 337 -18.01 16.60 17.06
CA GLY A 337 -17.43 17.87 16.61
C GLY A 337 -16.17 17.64 15.78
N VAL A 338 -15.25 16.82 16.29
CA VAL A 338 -14.01 16.42 15.59
C VAL A 338 -14.36 15.66 14.32
N LEU A 339 -15.18 14.61 14.38
CA LEU A 339 -15.55 13.80 13.23
C LEU A 339 -16.15 14.62 12.09
N LYS A 340 -16.96 15.64 12.42
CA LYS A 340 -17.50 16.59 11.41
C LYS A 340 -16.41 17.43 10.76
N ARG A 341 -15.48 17.99 11.57
CA ARG A 341 -14.35 18.82 11.06
C ARG A 341 -13.43 18.01 10.11
N ILE A 342 -13.08 16.79 10.51
CA ILE A 342 -12.22 15.91 9.70
C ILE A 342 -12.97 15.19 8.57
N LYS A 343 -14.26 15.48 8.37
CA LYS A 343 -15.12 14.82 7.37
C LYS A 343 -15.18 13.30 7.47
N LYS A 344 -14.96 12.77 8.68
CA LYS A 344 -15.09 11.33 8.95
C LYS A 344 -16.56 10.96 9.17
N LYS A 345 -17.19 10.43 8.13
CA LYS A 345 -18.61 10.01 8.16
C LYS A 345 -18.75 8.68 8.90
N ILE A 346 -18.71 8.72 10.24
CA ILE A 346 -18.89 7.56 11.11
C ILE A 346 -19.67 7.98 12.34
N HIS A 347 -20.42 7.05 12.93
CA HIS A 347 -21.18 7.29 14.16
C HIS A 347 -20.56 6.45 15.30
N PRO A 348 -20.12 7.05 16.43
CA PRO A 348 -19.47 6.33 17.53
C PRO A 348 -20.29 5.14 18.05
N GLY A 349 -21.62 5.27 18.15
CA GLY A 349 -22.51 4.17 18.56
C GLY A 349 -22.49 2.97 17.62
N SER A 350 -22.42 3.20 16.30
CA SER A 350 -22.31 2.12 15.32
C SER A 350 -20.98 1.38 15.42
N VAL A 351 -19.89 2.10 15.76
CA VAL A 351 -18.58 1.48 16.02
C VAL A 351 -18.66 0.51 17.19
N ILE A 352 -19.25 0.92 18.32
CA ILE A 352 -19.41 0.07 19.49
C ILE A 352 -20.21 -1.18 19.18
N ASN A 353 -21.34 -1.02 18.46
CA ASN A 353 -22.19 -2.17 18.06
C ASN A 353 -21.43 -3.13 17.14
N SER A 354 -20.66 -2.62 16.19
CA SER A 354 -19.86 -3.43 15.26
C SER A 354 -18.74 -4.18 16.00
N ILE A 355 -18.02 -3.52 16.93
CA ILE A 355 -17.01 -4.17 17.78
C ILE A 355 -17.66 -5.32 18.56
N HIS A 356 -18.76 -5.06 19.24
CA HIS A 356 -19.45 -6.08 20.03
C HIS A 356 -19.91 -7.27 19.18
N SER A 357 -20.50 -7.00 18.00
CA SER A 357 -20.91 -8.06 17.06
C SER A 357 -19.73 -8.90 16.58
N ALA A 358 -18.60 -8.26 16.26
CA ALA A 358 -17.42 -8.94 15.78
C ALA A 358 -16.75 -9.79 16.88
N THR A 359 -16.61 -9.23 18.08
CA THR A 359 -15.96 -9.93 19.21
C THR A 359 -16.78 -11.07 19.74
N LEU A 360 -18.12 -10.96 19.77
CA LEU A 360 -19.02 -12.08 20.11
C LEU A 360 -18.88 -13.27 19.13
N ASN A 361 -18.47 -13.02 17.90
CA ASN A 361 -18.18 -14.05 16.91
C ASN A 361 -16.72 -14.55 16.93
N GLY A 362 -15.89 -14.10 17.88
CA GLY A 362 -14.52 -14.58 18.05
C GLY A 362 -13.45 -13.85 17.23
N MET A 363 -13.76 -12.69 16.64
CA MET A 363 -12.79 -11.89 15.92
C MET A 363 -12.05 -10.93 16.86
N ASN A 364 -10.76 -10.71 16.60
CA ASN A 364 -9.94 -9.71 17.27
C ASN A 364 -10.11 -8.34 16.58
N ILE A 365 -10.47 -7.32 17.34
CA ILE A 365 -10.70 -5.98 16.83
C ILE A 365 -9.66 -5.03 17.38
N LYS A 366 -8.90 -4.41 16.46
CA LYS A 366 -8.03 -3.26 16.75
C LYS A 366 -8.77 -1.97 16.42
N CYS A 367 -8.54 -0.91 17.21
CA CYS A 367 -9.08 0.42 16.94
C CYS A 367 -7.95 1.46 16.91
N ASN A 368 -8.10 2.48 16.04
CA ASN A 368 -7.17 3.60 15.97
C ASN A 368 -7.87 4.89 16.34
N ILE A 369 -7.27 5.68 17.23
CA ILE A 369 -7.72 7.00 17.67
C ILE A 369 -6.58 8.00 17.44
N ILE A 370 -6.94 9.20 16.98
CA ILE A 370 -6.01 10.30 16.77
C ILE A 370 -6.42 11.45 17.71
N PHE A 371 -5.46 11.97 18.44
CA PHE A 371 -5.59 13.22 19.20
C PHE A 371 -4.79 14.35 18.54
N GLY A 372 -5.13 15.59 18.87
CA GLY A 372 -4.39 16.76 18.39
C GLY A 372 -4.86 17.28 17.02
N PHE A 373 -6.08 16.95 16.59
CA PHE A 373 -6.64 17.60 15.41
C PHE A 373 -6.72 19.12 15.58
N PRO A 374 -6.45 19.92 14.55
CA PRO A 374 -6.53 21.38 14.63
C PRO A 374 -7.88 21.85 15.19
N GLY A 375 -7.80 22.66 16.26
CA GLY A 375 -8.98 23.18 16.96
C GLY A 375 -9.71 22.16 17.84
N GLU A 376 -9.08 21.04 18.18
CA GLU A 376 -9.63 20.10 19.16
C GLU A 376 -9.62 20.68 20.57
N THR A 377 -10.75 20.60 21.25
CA THR A 377 -10.93 21.13 22.61
C THR A 377 -10.72 20.05 23.67
N LEU A 378 -10.41 20.45 24.92
CA LEU A 378 -10.30 19.50 26.04
C LEU A 378 -11.58 18.69 26.26
N LYS A 379 -12.75 19.26 25.99
CA LYS A 379 -14.03 18.54 26.05
C LYS A 379 -14.05 17.42 25.00
N GLU A 380 -13.65 17.69 23.77
CA GLU A 380 -13.64 16.71 22.67
C GLU A 380 -12.59 15.60 22.90
N ILE A 381 -11.44 15.96 23.48
CA ILE A 381 -10.45 15.01 23.95
C ILE A 381 -11.07 14.07 25.00
N PHE A 382 -11.79 14.63 25.99
CA PHE A 382 -12.46 13.84 27.02
C PHE A 382 -13.56 12.93 26.44
N GLU A 383 -14.34 13.39 25.45
CA GLU A 383 -15.30 12.57 24.71
C GLU A 383 -14.60 11.37 24.05
N SER A 384 -13.43 11.56 23.47
CA SER A 384 -12.62 10.51 22.86
C SER A 384 -12.06 9.53 23.90
N TYR A 385 -11.64 9.98 25.08
CA TYR A 385 -11.26 9.08 26.18
C TYR A 385 -12.42 8.20 26.65
N LEU A 386 -13.61 8.78 26.82
CA LEU A 386 -14.80 8.01 27.18
C LEU A 386 -15.16 6.99 26.09
N PHE A 387 -14.93 7.33 24.82
CA PHE A 387 -15.15 6.44 23.71
C PHE A 387 -14.16 5.28 23.70
N ILE A 388 -12.88 5.50 24.00
CA ILE A 388 -11.86 4.46 24.19
C ILE A 388 -12.33 3.44 25.24
N ILE A 389 -12.80 3.92 26.39
CA ILE A 389 -13.31 3.03 27.46
C ILE A 389 -14.49 2.19 26.94
N LYS A 390 -15.43 2.80 26.20
CA LYS A 390 -16.58 2.09 25.63
C LYS A 390 -16.15 1.04 24.62
N MET A 391 -15.15 1.33 23.77
CA MET A 391 -14.61 0.36 22.81
C MET A 391 -13.94 -0.83 23.52
N ALA A 392 -13.16 -0.57 24.57
CA ALA A 392 -12.55 -1.63 25.39
C ALA A 392 -13.61 -2.51 26.06
N LEU A 393 -14.67 -1.92 26.63
CA LEU A 393 -15.81 -2.66 27.23
C LEU A 393 -16.62 -3.44 26.18
N ALA A 394 -16.65 -2.99 24.93
CA ALA A 394 -17.28 -3.71 23.84
C ALA A 394 -16.41 -4.87 23.30
N GLY A 395 -15.17 -5.01 23.77
CA GLY A 395 -14.28 -6.11 23.46
C GLY A 395 -13.15 -5.77 22.46
N ALA A 396 -12.86 -4.47 22.21
CA ALA A 396 -11.70 -4.11 21.42
C ALA A 396 -10.42 -4.65 22.08
N PHE A 397 -9.66 -5.44 21.33
CA PHE A 397 -8.44 -6.12 21.82
C PHE A 397 -7.25 -5.15 21.96
N ASP A 398 -7.13 -4.23 21.02
CA ASP A 398 -6.05 -3.23 20.97
C ASP A 398 -6.62 -1.87 20.54
N ILE A 399 -6.19 -0.80 21.22
CA ILE A 399 -6.57 0.57 20.88
C ILE A 399 -5.30 1.39 20.76
N SER A 400 -4.87 1.61 19.51
CA SER A 400 -3.70 2.44 19.22
C SER A 400 -4.07 3.92 19.22
N ILE A 401 -3.26 4.72 19.93
CA ILE A 401 -3.41 6.17 20.05
C ILE A 401 -2.29 6.85 19.29
N TRP A 402 -2.66 7.77 18.42
CA TRP A 402 -1.75 8.60 17.62
C TRP A 402 -1.94 10.07 18.01
N ALA A 403 -0.84 10.85 18.06
CA ALA A 403 -0.84 12.27 18.41
C ALA A 403 0.16 13.06 17.56
#